data_f13f333713bb9b6b0c7c29a382302082
#
_entry.id   f13f333713bb9b6b0c7c29a382302082
#
_cell.length_a   1.000
_cell.length_b   1.000
_cell.length_c   1.000
_cell.angle_alpha   90.00
_cell.angle_beta   90.00
_cell.angle_gamma   90.00
#
_symmetry.space_group_name_H-M   'P 1'
#
loop_
_entity.id
_entity.type
_entity.pdbx_description
1 polymer ?
#
loop_
_entity_poly.entity_id
_entity_poly.type
_entity_poly.pdbx_seq_one_letter_code
_entity_poly.pdbx_strand_id
1 'polypeptide(L)'
;GQSRSTMPTHLHKNRKKRGHVSAGHGRIGKHRKHPGGRGNAGGQHHHRIMMDKYHPGYFGKVGMRYFHLNRNKFHQPIVNVDRLWTLVGEEALNQAADGKAVVLDVTKYGFSKVLGKGDLPAGKPLLIRAKLVSKLAEDKIRAAGGAVELVA
;
A
#
# COMPACT_ATOMS: atom_id res chain seq x y z
N GLY A 1 -4.30 25.99 -4.75
CA GLY A 1 -4.65 25.85 -3.34
C GLY A 1 -6.12 26.13 -3.14
N GLN A 2 -6.91 25.11 -2.78
CA GLN A 2 -8.31 25.32 -2.41
C GLN A 2 -8.35 26.03 -1.06
N SER A 3 -8.89 27.25 -1.01
CA SER A 3 -9.16 27.96 0.22
C SER A 3 -10.21 27.17 1.03
N ARG A 4 -9.84 26.66 2.19
CA ARG A 4 -10.81 26.11 3.14
C ARG A 4 -11.74 27.26 3.54
N SER A 5 -13.01 27.21 3.11
CA SER A 5 -14.00 28.13 3.59
C SER A 5 -14.21 27.90 5.08
N THR A 6 -13.71 28.79 5.90
CA THR A 6 -13.97 28.76 7.34
C THR A 6 -15.42 29.21 7.59
N MET A 7 -16.19 28.39 8.32
CA MET A 7 -17.55 28.75 8.68
C MET A 7 -17.57 30.05 9.49
N PRO A 8 -18.43 31.04 9.16
CA PRO A 8 -18.51 32.28 9.89
C PRO A 8 -18.73 32.07 11.38
N THR A 9 -18.07 32.89 12.23
CA THR A 9 -18.07 32.72 13.70
C THR A 9 -19.50 32.75 14.30
N HIS A 10 -20.45 33.50 13.72
CA HIS A 10 -21.83 33.56 14.22
C HIS A 10 -22.60 32.24 14.01
N LEU A 11 -22.17 31.37 13.08
CA LEU A 11 -22.76 30.04 12.82
C LEU A 11 -22.16 28.97 13.75
N HIS A 12 -21.07 29.24 14.43
CA HIS A 12 -20.43 28.25 15.33
C HIS A 12 -21.31 27.96 16.54
N LYS A 13 -21.62 26.68 16.76
CA LYS A 13 -22.42 26.23 17.93
C LYS A 13 -21.83 26.68 19.27
N ASN A 14 -20.52 26.83 19.38
CA ASN A 14 -19.84 27.29 20.60
C ASN A 14 -20.28 28.69 21.03
N ARG A 15 -20.58 29.60 20.11
CA ARG A 15 -21.06 30.95 20.46
C ARG A 15 -22.41 30.91 21.18
N LYS A 16 -23.29 30.00 20.78
CA LYS A 16 -24.62 29.80 21.39
C LYS A 16 -24.55 29.17 22.78
N LYS A 17 -23.42 28.55 23.15
CA LYS A 17 -23.21 27.93 24.48
C LYS A 17 -22.59 28.85 25.49
N ARG A 18 -22.18 30.08 25.11
CA ARG A 18 -21.61 31.06 26.02
C ARG A 18 -22.70 31.56 27.00
N GLY A 19 -22.33 31.74 28.27
CA GLY A 19 -23.27 32.12 29.35
C GLY A 19 -24.11 30.94 29.88
N HIS A 20 -24.01 29.74 29.32
CA HIS A 20 -24.66 28.54 29.83
C HIS A 20 -23.80 27.84 30.89
N VAL A 21 -24.41 27.29 31.93
CA VAL A 21 -23.72 26.72 33.11
C VAL A 21 -22.81 25.53 32.71
N SER A 22 -23.24 24.67 31.81
CA SER A 22 -22.49 23.45 31.42
C SER A 22 -22.03 23.43 29.96
N ALA A 23 -22.34 24.49 29.21
CA ALA A 23 -22.02 24.59 27.78
C ALA A 23 -22.47 23.36 26.95
N GLY A 24 -23.55 22.67 27.33
CA GLY A 24 -24.10 21.51 26.69
C GLY A 24 -23.43 20.18 27.05
N HIS A 25 -22.57 20.15 28.06
CA HIS A 25 -21.86 18.94 28.50
C HIS A 25 -22.46 18.23 29.73
N GLY A 26 -23.59 18.74 30.25
CA GLY A 26 -24.22 18.20 31.45
C GLY A 26 -23.45 18.51 32.74
N ARG A 27 -24.05 18.10 33.87
CA ARG A 27 -23.46 18.36 35.21
C ARG A 27 -22.80 17.09 35.81
N ILE A 28 -23.29 15.89 35.50
CA ILE A 28 -22.82 14.64 36.08
C ILE A 28 -21.57 14.17 35.34
N GLY A 29 -21.68 13.83 34.04
CA GLY A 29 -20.57 13.32 33.21
C GLY A 29 -19.52 14.38 32.91
N LYS A 30 -19.94 15.62 32.73
CA LYS A 30 -19.08 16.76 32.36
C LYS A 30 -18.28 16.50 31.08
N HIS A 31 -17.44 17.45 30.66
CA HIS A 31 -16.47 17.27 29.58
C HIS A 31 -15.08 17.30 30.20
N ARG A 32 -14.57 16.12 30.51
CA ARG A 32 -13.21 15.95 31.01
C ARG A 32 -12.26 15.77 29.85
N LYS A 33 -10.98 16.12 30.03
CA LYS A 33 -9.98 16.07 28.97
C LYS A 33 -9.61 14.65 28.58
N HIS A 34 -9.51 13.75 29.53
CA HIS A 34 -9.06 12.37 29.31
C HIS A 34 -9.88 11.39 30.17
N PRO A 35 -11.18 11.20 29.93
CA PRO A 35 -12.04 10.38 30.77
C PRO A 35 -11.72 8.87 30.70
N GLY A 36 -11.09 8.41 29.62
CA GLY A 36 -10.63 7.04 29.44
C GLY A 36 -9.13 6.83 29.68
N GLY A 37 -8.41 7.86 30.12
CA GLY A 37 -6.95 7.85 30.21
C GLY A 37 -6.28 8.46 28.98
N ARG A 38 -4.99 8.69 29.05
CA ARG A 38 -4.20 9.26 27.95
C ARG A 38 -3.64 8.17 27.05
N GLY A 39 -3.59 8.45 25.75
CA GLY A 39 -2.99 7.57 24.76
C GLY A 39 -3.66 6.19 24.73
N ASN A 40 -2.84 5.14 24.74
CA ASN A 40 -3.28 3.74 24.71
C ASN A 40 -3.49 3.13 26.10
N ALA A 41 -3.74 3.95 27.13
CA ALA A 41 -4.00 3.45 28.48
C ALA A 41 -5.26 2.57 28.50
N GLY A 42 -5.26 1.58 29.39
CA GLY A 42 -6.40 0.70 29.62
C GLY A 42 -6.61 -0.40 28.56
N GLY A 43 -5.62 -0.65 27.71
CA GLY A 43 -5.71 -1.65 26.62
C GLY A 43 -6.02 -3.07 27.08
N GLN A 44 -5.57 -3.49 28.27
CA GLN A 44 -5.92 -4.78 28.89
C GLN A 44 -6.97 -4.64 30.01
N HIS A 45 -7.52 -3.47 30.22
CA HIS A 45 -8.51 -3.17 31.24
C HIS A 45 -9.79 -2.62 30.60
N HIS A 46 -10.10 -1.37 30.79
CA HIS A 46 -11.36 -0.77 30.34
C HIS A 46 -11.47 -0.57 28.83
N HIS A 47 -10.38 -0.63 28.07
CA HIS A 47 -10.37 -0.62 26.60
C HIS A 47 -10.13 -1.99 26.00
N ARG A 48 -10.16 -3.06 26.79
CA ARG A 48 -9.83 -4.43 26.36
C ARG A 48 -10.68 -4.91 25.18
N ILE A 49 -11.98 -4.70 25.23
CA ILE A 49 -12.92 -5.14 24.18
C ILE A 49 -12.54 -4.52 22.83
N MET A 50 -12.20 -3.24 22.79
CA MET A 50 -11.78 -2.54 21.58
C MET A 50 -10.43 -3.04 21.08
N MET A 51 -9.48 -3.29 21.98
CA MET A 51 -8.17 -3.83 21.61
C MET A 51 -8.27 -5.23 21.03
N ASP A 52 -9.06 -6.11 21.64
CA ASP A 52 -9.24 -7.48 21.15
C ASP A 52 -9.99 -7.52 19.82
N LYS A 53 -10.94 -6.61 19.61
CA LYS A 53 -11.73 -6.54 18.38
C LYS A 53 -10.99 -5.94 17.20
N TYR A 54 -10.30 -4.80 17.40
CA TYR A 54 -9.71 -4.02 16.31
C TYR A 54 -8.20 -4.19 16.17
N HIS A 55 -7.53 -4.70 17.20
CA HIS A 55 -6.09 -4.91 17.21
C HIS A 55 -5.74 -6.28 17.80
N PRO A 56 -6.24 -7.40 17.23
CA PRO A 56 -5.91 -8.73 17.72
C PRO A 56 -4.41 -8.95 17.65
N GLY A 57 -3.84 -9.56 18.70
CA GLY A 57 -2.40 -9.81 18.76
C GLY A 57 -1.54 -8.59 19.11
N TYR A 58 -2.14 -7.47 19.54
CA TYR A 58 -1.40 -6.27 19.94
C TYR A 58 -0.49 -6.52 21.13
N PHE A 59 -0.97 -7.25 22.16
CA PHE A 59 -0.20 -7.62 23.34
C PHE A 59 0.55 -8.92 23.14
N GLY A 60 1.65 -9.07 23.84
CA GLY A 60 2.51 -10.23 23.77
C GLY A 60 3.73 -10.03 22.89
N LYS A 61 4.46 -11.11 22.69
CA LYS A 61 5.67 -11.17 21.87
C LYS A 61 5.53 -12.31 20.88
N VAL A 62 5.83 -12.07 19.61
CA VAL A 62 5.82 -13.07 18.56
C VAL A 62 7.16 -13.04 17.84
N GLY A 63 7.79 -14.21 17.68
CA GLY A 63 9.04 -14.39 16.96
C GLY A 63 10.28 -13.88 17.72
N MET A 64 11.41 -14.04 17.08
CA MET A 64 12.70 -13.60 17.58
C MET A 64 12.96 -12.14 17.24
N ARG A 65 13.64 -11.43 18.11
CA ARG A 65 14.11 -10.06 17.85
C ARG A 65 15.36 -10.10 16.99
N TYR A 66 15.48 -9.14 16.08
CA TYR A 66 16.66 -8.94 15.25
C TYR A 66 17.19 -7.54 15.50
N PHE A 67 18.35 -7.44 16.18
CA PHE A 67 19.00 -6.15 16.41
C PHE A 67 19.66 -5.64 15.14
N HIS A 68 19.61 -4.33 14.93
CA HIS A 68 20.16 -3.66 13.74
C HIS A 68 19.66 -4.28 12.42
N LEU A 69 18.36 -4.47 12.33
CA LEU A 69 17.72 -4.99 11.12
C LEU A 69 17.84 -3.96 9.97
N ASN A 70 18.75 -4.20 9.05
CA ASN A 70 18.83 -3.44 7.82
C ASN A 70 17.81 -3.99 6.81
N ARG A 71 16.76 -3.21 6.58
CA ARG A 71 15.67 -3.57 5.63
C ARG A 71 16.11 -3.46 4.17
N ASN A 72 17.18 -2.73 3.86
CA ASN A 72 17.64 -2.54 2.48
C ASN A 72 18.08 -3.84 1.81
N LYS A 73 18.61 -4.80 2.58
CA LYS A 73 18.97 -6.13 2.04
C LYS A 73 17.77 -6.95 1.55
N PHE A 74 16.56 -6.60 1.98
CA PHE A 74 15.31 -7.25 1.53
C PHE A 74 14.57 -6.42 0.48
N HIS A 75 15.13 -5.29 0.06
CA HIS A 75 14.51 -4.43 -0.94
C HIS A 75 14.51 -5.12 -2.29
N GLN A 76 13.34 -5.58 -2.72
CA GLN A 76 13.14 -6.30 -3.97
C GLN A 76 11.79 -5.92 -4.56
N PRO A 77 11.69 -4.76 -5.22
CA PRO A 77 10.45 -4.31 -5.84
C PRO A 77 9.94 -5.32 -6.87
N ILE A 78 8.65 -5.58 -6.83
CA ILE A 78 8.00 -6.58 -7.67
C ILE A 78 7.10 -5.93 -8.71
N VAL A 79 6.97 -6.58 -9.88
CA VAL A 79 5.98 -6.27 -10.91
C VAL A 79 5.27 -7.57 -11.32
N ASN A 80 3.98 -7.50 -11.62
CA ASN A 80 3.22 -8.64 -12.11
C ASN A 80 3.13 -8.64 -13.63
N VAL A 81 2.89 -9.81 -14.22
CA VAL A 81 2.82 -9.97 -15.68
C VAL A 81 1.73 -9.12 -16.33
N ASP A 82 0.61 -8.86 -15.63
CA ASP A 82 -0.48 -7.98 -16.10
C ASP A 82 -0.05 -6.52 -16.30
N ARG A 83 1.01 -6.08 -15.61
CA ARG A 83 1.53 -4.73 -15.70
C ARG A 83 2.70 -4.53 -16.63
N LEU A 84 3.25 -5.59 -17.21
CA LEU A 84 4.44 -5.50 -18.07
C LEU A 84 4.18 -4.62 -19.29
N TRP A 85 3.04 -4.77 -19.94
CA TRP A 85 2.67 -3.96 -21.10
C TRP A 85 2.48 -2.48 -20.79
N THR A 86 2.12 -2.12 -19.58
CA THR A 86 2.03 -0.70 -19.18
C THR A 86 3.39 -0.02 -19.02
N LEU A 87 4.46 -0.82 -18.90
CA LEU A 87 5.83 -0.32 -18.85
C LEU A 87 6.46 -0.16 -20.24
N VAL A 88 5.84 -0.76 -21.24
CA VAL A 88 6.30 -0.68 -22.64
C VAL A 88 5.87 0.66 -23.21
N GLY A 89 6.80 1.43 -23.78
CA GLY A 89 6.50 2.70 -24.42
C GLY A 89 5.70 2.51 -25.73
N GLU A 90 5.03 3.57 -26.18
CA GLU A 90 4.18 3.54 -27.37
C GLU A 90 4.93 3.12 -28.65
N GLU A 91 6.18 3.55 -28.80
CA GLU A 91 7.03 3.14 -29.94
C GLU A 91 7.26 1.65 -29.99
N ALA A 92 7.52 1.03 -28.82
CA ALA A 92 7.71 -0.42 -28.75
C ALA A 92 6.40 -1.19 -28.91
N LEU A 93 5.26 -0.60 -28.53
CA LEU A 93 3.94 -1.18 -28.82
C LEU A 93 3.65 -1.24 -30.33
N ASN A 94 4.05 -0.23 -31.09
CA ASN A 94 3.94 -0.21 -32.55
C ASN A 94 4.84 -1.28 -33.18
N GLN A 95 6.07 -1.49 -32.69
CA GLN A 95 6.94 -2.57 -33.12
C GLN A 95 6.36 -3.97 -32.82
N ALA A 96 5.66 -4.13 -31.71
CA ALA A 96 4.95 -5.36 -31.39
C ALA A 96 3.78 -5.65 -32.36
N ALA A 97 3.15 -4.61 -32.88
CA ALA A 97 2.10 -4.76 -33.92
C ALA A 97 2.66 -5.33 -35.22
N ASP A 98 3.92 -5.07 -35.54
CA ASP A 98 4.63 -5.61 -36.71
C ASP A 98 5.13 -7.07 -36.51
N GLY A 99 4.75 -7.71 -35.41
CA GLY A 99 5.16 -9.10 -35.09
C GLY A 99 6.58 -9.23 -34.53
N LYS A 100 7.25 -8.13 -34.23
CA LYS A 100 8.58 -8.12 -33.61
C LYS A 100 8.49 -8.30 -32.10
N ALA A 101 9.42 -9.07 -31.52
CA ALA A 101 9.51 -9.21 -30.06
C ALA A 101 10.00 -7.90 -29.42
N VAL A 102 9.29 -7.43 -28.44
CA VAL A 102 9.67 -6.24 -27.68
C VAL A 102 10.57 -6.63 -26.51
N VAL A 103 11.68 -5.92 -26.33
CA VAL A 103 12.60 -6.11 -25.20
C VAL A 103 12.22 -5.16 -24.07
N LEU A 104 11.86 -5.71 -22.92
CA LEU A 104 11.51 -4.94 -21.72
C LEU A 104 12.48 -5.27 -20.58
N ASP A 105 13.30 -4.31 -20.20
CA ASP A 105 14.16 -4.39 -19.03
C ASP A 105 13.44 -3.75 -17.81
N VAL A 106 12.91 -4.61 -16.93
CA VAL A 106 12.16 -4.14 -15.77
C VAL A 106 13.05 -3.46 -14.72
N THR A 107 14.36 -3.70 -14.75
CA THR A 107 15.30 -3.06 -13.81
C THR A 107 15.41 -1.57 -14.05
N LYS A 108 15.29 -1.12 -15.31
CA LYS A 108 15.27 0.31 -15.67
C LYS A 108 14.05 1.05 -15.13
N TYR A 109 12.97 0.34 -14.85
CA TYR A 109 11.76 0.87 -14.23
C TYR A 109 11.72 0.70 -12.71
N GLY A 110 12.85 0.30 -12.10
CA GLY A 110 12.99 0.13 -10.66
C GLY A 110 12.43 -1.17 -10.09
N PHE A 111 12.09 -2.15 -10.94
CA PHE A 111 11.62 -3.46 -10.50
C PHE A 111 12.74 -4.50 -10.59
N SER A 112 12.80 -5.40 -9.62
CA SER A 112 13.83 -6.47 -9.57
C SER A 112 13.25 -7.83 -9.87
N LYS A 113 11.97 -8.05 -9.56
CA LYS A 113 11.33 -9.37 -9.63
C LYS A 113 10.01 -9.34 -10.36
N VAL A 114 9.80 -10.34 -11.25
CA VAL A 114 8.54 -10.54 -11.98
C VAL A 114 7.74 -11.68 -11.37
N LEU A 115 6.47 -11.43 -11.08
CA LEU A 115 5.52 -12.39 -10.53
C LEU A 115 4.38 -12.67 -11.51
N GLY A 116 3.77 -13.86 -11.40
CA GLY A 116 2.82 -14.39 -12.36
C GLY A 116 1.35 -14.01 -12.18
N LYS A 117 1.02 -12.91 -11.44
CA LYS A 117 -0.37 -12.46 -11.34
C LYS A 117 -0.83 -11.83 -12.66
N GLY A 118 -2.07 -12.17 -13.08
CA GLY A 118 -2.67 -11.70 -14.33
C GLY A 118 -2.21 -12.53 -15.53
N ASP A 119 -2.56 -12.09 -16.73
CA ASP A 119 -2.26 -12.79 -17.99
C ASP A 119 -1.67 -11.82 -19.00
N LEU A 120 -0.90 -12.37 -19.96
CA LEU A 120 -0.35 -11.64 -21.09
C LEU A 120 -1.23 -11.83 -22.32
N PRO A 121 -1.39 -10.81 -23.17
CA PRO A 121 -2.09 -10.97 -24.43
C PRO A 121 -1.36 -11.98 -25.33
N ALA A 122 -2.10 -12.93 -25.87
CA ALA A 122 -1.57 -13.91 -26.81
C ALA A 122 -1.08 -13.24 -28.11
N GLY A 123 -0.02 -13.80 -28.70
CA GLY A 123 0.52 -13.33 -29.98
C GLY A 123 1.35 -12.03 -29.93
N LYS A 124 1.64 -11.54 -28.73
CA LYS A 124 2.54 -10.37 -28.53
C LYS A 124 3.78 -10.82 -27.77
N PRO A 125 4.84 -11.28 -28.42
CA PRO A 125 6.02 -11.78 -27.75
C PRO A 125 6.77 -10.67 -27.01
N LEU A 126 7.16 -10.95 -25.76
CA LEU A 126 7.89 -10.03 -24.91
C LEU A 126 9.16 -10.69 -24.39
N LEU A 127 10.33 -10.12 -24.67
CA LEU A 127 11.58 -10.51 -24.05
C LEU A 127 11.78 -9.71 -22.77
N ILE A 128 11.75 -10.36 -21.62
CA ILE A 128 11.81 -9.71 -20.31
C ILE A 128 13.18 -9.89 -19.69
N ARG A 129 13.82 -8.79 -19.33
CA ARG A 129 15.04 -8.73 -18.54
C ARG A 129 14.72 -8.40 -17.10
N ALA A 130 15.07 -9.28 -16.16
CA ALA A 130 14.82 -9.11 -14.74
C ALA A 130 15.90 -9.80 -13.89
N LYS A 131 16.06 -9.40 -12.62
CA LYS A 131 16.97 -10.09 -11.70
C LYS A 131 16.39 -11.43 -11.26
N LEU A 132 15.08 -11.50 -11.07
CA LEU A 132 14.39 -12.72 -10.65
C LEU A 132 13.02 -12.81 -11.34
N VAL A 133 12.64 -14.04 -11.68
CA VAL A 133 11.32 -14.34 -12.26
C VAL A 133 10.76 -15.57 -11.53
N SER A 134 9.48 -15.54 -11.18
CA SER A 134 8.83 -16.72 -10.60
C SER A 134 8.50 -17.73 -11.71
N LYS A 135 8.51 -19.04 -11.38
CA LYS A 135 8.19 -20.11 -12.33
C LYS A 135 6.86 -19.86 -13.05
N LEU A 136 5.80 -19.50 -12.30
CA LEU A 136 4.50 -19.18 -12.89
C LEU A 136 4.55 -18.00 -13.88
N ALA A 137 5.38 -16.98 -13.61
CA ALA A 137 5.56 -15.86 -14.53
C ALA A 137 6.28 -16.30 -15.80
N GLU A 138 7.33 -17.10 -15.67
CA GLU A 138 8.09 -17.65 -16.79
C GLU A 138 7.21 -18.51 -17.70
N ASP A 139 6.41 -19.40 -17.13
CA ASP A 139 5.47 -20.25 -17.88
C ASP A 139 4.47 -19.40 -18.67
N LYS A 140 3.91 -18.35 -18.08
CA LYS A 140 2.98 -17.44 -18.76
C LYS A 140 3.65 -16.60 -19.87
N ILE A 141 4.88 -16.16 -19.66
CA ILE A 141 5.66 -15.43 -20.66
C ILE A 141 5.96 -16.32 -21.85
N ARG A 142 6.37 -17.56 -21.60
CA ARG A 142 6.63 -18.56 -22.65
C ARG A 142 5.35 -18.93 -23.43
N ALA A 143 4.23 -19.10 -22.72
CA ALA A 143 2.94 -19.38 -23.34
C ALA A 143 2.47 -18.24 -24.27
N ALA A 144 2.83 -16.99 -23.96
CA ALA A 144 2.56 -15.83 -24.81
C ALA A 144 3.57 -15.68 -25.99
N GLY A 145 4.53 -16.61 -26.13
CA GLY A 145 5.58 -16.58 -27.17
C GLY A 145 6.79 -15.74 -26.80
N GLY A 146 6.89 -15.28 -25.56
CA GLY A 146 8.01 -14.48 -25.05
C GLY A 146 9.16 -15.31 -24.48
N ALA A 147 10.19 -14.61 -24.01
CA ALA A 147 11.36 -15.21 -23.37
C ALA A 147 11.80 -14.39 -22.14
N VAL A 148 12.56 -15.01 -21.25
CA VAL A 148 13.10 -14.40 -20.04
C VAL A 148 14.62 -14.46 -20.08
N GLU A 149 15.25 -13.32 -19.80
CA GLU A 149 16.69 -13.17 -19.62
C GLU A 149 16.96 -12.67 -18.19
N LEU A 150 17.78 -13.38 -17.43
CA LEU A 150 18.18 -12.97 -16.10
C LEU A 150 19.41 -12.05 -16.19
N VAL A 151 19.32 -10.92 -15.50
CA VAL A 151 20.40 -9.91 -15.42
C VAL A 151 20.86 -9.78 -13.97
N ALA A 152 22.13 -9.41 -13.77
CA ALA A 152 22.72 -9.25 -12.42
C ALA A 152 22.21 -7.99 -11.69
#